data_d1b3651f5385a83fbfa5241fd950d805
#
_entry.id   d1b3651f5385a83fbfa5241fd950d805
#
_cell.length_a   1.000
_cell.length_b   1.000
_cell.length_c   1.000
_cell.angle_alpha   90.00
_cell.angle_beta   90.00
_cell.angle_gamma   90.00
#
_symmetry.space_group_name_H-M   'P 1'
#
loop_
_entity.id
_entity.type
_entity.pdbx_description
1 polymer ?
#
loop_
_entity_poly.entity_id
_entity_poly.type
_entity_poly.pdbx_seq_one_letter_code
_entity_poly.pdbx_strand_id
1 'polypeptide(L)'
;MERIASFCVDHTRLDRGMYLSRQDGDVLTWDIRMKKPNHGDYLSTGAAHTLEHLFATYARNSQYKDGVVYVGPMGCRTGFYLLTRGLTPAEALRLTVESFRFMAAFEGDVPGASEVECGNYRDMDLPAAKAEAAAMLPLLEALTADDLHY
;
A
#
# COMPACT_ATOMS: atom_id res chain seq x y z
N MET A 1 -10.64 27.76 -2.41
CA MET A 1 -9.85 26.69 -1.76
C MET A 1 -8.97 26.05 -2.82
N GLU A 2 -7.69 25.90 -2.56
CA GLU A 2 -6.75 25.29 -3.53
C GLU A 2 -6.95 23.76 -3.61
N ARG A 3 -6.73 23.20 -4.80
CA ARG A 3 -6.78 21.75 -4.98
C ARG A 3 -5.54 21.10 -4.37
N ILE A 4 -5.73 20.03 -3.62
CA ILE A 4 -4.62 19.26 -3.07
C ILE A 4 -3.97 18.39 -4.15
N ALA A 5 -2.70 18.02 -3.94
CA ALA A 5 -1.90 17.31 -4.95
C ALA A 5 -2.56 16.01 -5.45
N SER A 6 -3.16 15.23 -4.56
CA SER A 6 -3.84 13.98 -4.94
C SER A 6 -5.04 14.17 -5.87
N PHE A 7 -5.67 15.35 -5.86
CA PHE A 7 -6.78 15.67 -6.78
C PHE A 7 -6.29 16.21 -8.12
N CYS A 8 -5.01 16.51 -8.25
CA CYS A 8 -4.41 16.97 -9.50
C CYS A 8 -3.94 15.83 -10.41
N VAL A 9 -3.85 14.61 -9.90
CA VAL A 9 -3.58 13.42 -10.70
C VAL A 9 -4.82 13.06 -11.52
N ASP A 10 -4.62 12.81 -12.81
CA ASP A 10 -5.73 12.43 -13.70
C ASP A 10 -6.10 10.95 -13.49
N HIS A 11 -7.12 10.71 -12.66
CA HIS A 11 -7.60 9.36 -12.33
C HIS A 11 -8.27 8.65 -13.50
N THR A 12 -8.60 9.34 -14.59
CA THR A 12 -9.14 8.70 -15.81
C THR A 12 -8.05 7.98 -16.61
N ARG A 13 -6.79 8.35 -16.40
CA ARG A 13 -5.61 7.82 -17.10
C ARG A 13 -4.72 6.98 -16.18
N LEU A 14 -4.95 7.03 -14.88
CA LEU A 14 -4.15 6.33 -13.88
C LEU A 14 -4.43 4.82 -13.95
N ASP A 15 -3.37 4.04 -14.00
CA ASP A 15 -3.44 2.58 -13.99
C ASP A 15 -2.82 2.01 -12.70
N ARG A 16 -2.92 0.69 -12.55
CA ARG A 16 -2.25 -0.03 -11.47
C ARG A 16 -0.74 0.18 -11.55
N GLY A 17 -0.10 0.34 -10.42
CA GLY A 17 1.34 0.60 -10.36
C GLY A 17 1.78 1.15 -9.02
N MET A 18 3.00 1.66 -9.00
CA MET A 18 3.56 2.38 -7.86
C MET A 18 4.18 3.70 -8.35
N TYR A 19 3.80 4.80 -7.73
CA TYR A 19 4.15 6.14 -8.20
C TYR A 19 4.61 7.02 -7.06
N LEU A 20 5.61 7.88 -7.31
CA LEU A 20 5.92 8.97 -6.40
C LEU A 20 4.81 10.03 -6.53
N SER A 21 3.98 10.13 -5.51
CA SER A 21 2.83 11.03 -5.50
C SER A 21 3.24 12.46 -5.14
N ARG A 22 4.03 12.62 -4.08
CA ARG A 22 4.52 13.93 -3.63
C ARG A 22 5.71 13.78 -2.68
N GLN A 23 6.40 14.89 -2.49
CA GLN A 23 7.48 15.03 -1.53
C GLN A 23 7.19 16.21 -0.61
N ASP A 24 7.24 15.95 0.70
CA ASP A 24 7.10 16.97 1.74
C ASP A 24 8.37 16.98 2.59
N GLY A 25 9.25 17.95 2.35
CA GLY A 25 10.58 17.96 2.96
C GLY A 25 11.36 16.71 2.51
N ASP A 26 11.71 15.86 3.47
CA ASP A 26 12.40 14.59 3.23
C ASP A 26 11.45 13.37 3.20
N VAL A 27 10.14 13.59 3.35
CA VAL A 27 9.13 12.53 3.31
C VAL A 27 8.61 12.34 1.89
N LEU A 28 8.71 11.12 1.38
CA LEU A 28 8.16 10.72 0.08
C LEU A 28 6.85 9.96 0.30
N THR A 29 5.80 10.36 -0.41
CA THR A 29 4.52 9.64 -0.45
C THR A 29 4.43 8.81 -1.71
N TRP A 30 4.34 7.50 -1.53
CA TRP A 30 4.20 6.53 -2.62
C TRP A 30 2.74 6.13 -2.78
N ASP A 31 2.22 6.27 -3.99
CA ASP A 31 0.90 5.80 -4.41
C ASP A 31 1.05 4.36 -4.92
N ILE A 32 0.59 3.40 -4.11
CA ILE A 32 0.57 1.98 -4.51
C ILE A 32 -0.84 1.68 -5.00
N ARG A 33 -1.04 1.77 -6.32
CA ARG A 33 -2.35 1.65 -6.94
C ARG A 33 -2.61 0.20 -7.33
N MET A 34 -3.49 -0.46 -6.57
CA MET A 34 -3.82 -1.89 -6.73
C MET A 34 -4.97 -2.13 -7.70
N LYS A 35 -5.86 -1.16 -7.82
CA LYS A 35 -7.06 -1.23 -8.68
C LYS A 35 -7.09 -0.06 -9.63
N LYS A 36 -7.53 -0.30 -10.85
CA LYS A 36 -7.74 0.78 -11.81
C LYS A 36 -8.89 1.67 -11.32
N PRO A 37 -8.67 3.00 -11.19
CA PRO A 37 -9.70 3.89 -10.68
C PRO A 37 -10.98 3.87 -11.51
N ASN A 38 -12.13 3.87 -10.84
CA ASN A 38 -13.45 4.01 -11.44
C ASN A 38 -13.85 2.89 -12.43
N HIS A 39 -13.33 1.66 -12.22
CA HIS A 39 -13.65 0.49 -13.06
C HIS A 39 -14.52 -0.55 -12.35
N GLY A 40 -15.12 -0.21 -11.19
CA GLY A 40 -16.05 -1.09 -10.49
C GLY A 40 -15.41 -2.25 -9.72
N ASP A 41 -14.10 -2.39 -9.74
CA ASP A 41 -13.34 -3.38 -8.98
C ASP A 41 -12.53 -2.67 -7.89
N TYR A 42 -12.95 -2.84 -6.64
CA TYR A 42 -12.35 -2.17 -5.49
C TYR A 42 -11.97 -3.18 -4.41
N LEU A 43 -11.04 -2.81 -3.55
CA LEU A 43 -10.76 -3.59 -2.34
C LEU A 43 -12.00 -3.60 -1.45
N SER A 44 -12.39 -4.76 -0.92
CA SER A 44 -13.40 -4.80 0.14
C SER A 44 -12.84 -4.14 1.40
N THR A 45 -13.72 -3.69 2.30
CA THR A 45 -13.27 -3.07 3.56
C THR A 45 -12.45 -4.03 4.39
N GLY A 46 -12.86 -5.30 4.49
CA GLY A 46 -12.14 -6.33 5.21
C GLY A 46 -10.78 -6.65 4.61
N ALA A 47 -10.68 -6.71 3.27
CA ALA A 47 -9.39 -6.91 2.59
C ALA A 47 -8.46 -5.72 2.81
N ALA A 48 -8.94 -4.50 2.63
CA ALA A 48 -8.14 -3.29 2.83
C ALA A 48 -7.63 -3.18 4.27
N HIS A 49 -8.47 -3.45 5.25
CA HIS A 49 -8.12 -3.40 6.67
C HIS A 49 -7.09 -4.47 7.03
N THR A 50 -7.27 -5.69 6.54
CA THR A 50 -6.32 -6.78 6.75
C THR A 50 -4.96 -6.46 6.11
N LEU A 51 -4.96 -5.97 4.86
CA LEU A 51 -3.73 -5.54 4.18
C LEU A 51 -3.02 -4.43 4.95
N GLU A 52 -3.77 -3.47 5.52
CA GLU A 52 -3.19 -2.40 6.35
C GLU A 52 -2.40 -2.98 7.53
N HIS A 53 -3.00 -3.88 8.30
CA HIS A 53 -2.34 -4.50 9.45
C HIS A 53 -1.10 -5.29 9.05
N LEU A 54 -1.20 -6.08 8.00
CA LEU A 54 -0.08 -6.91 7.51
C LEU A 54 1.04 -6.05 6.92
N PHE A 55 0.70 -5.08 6.10
CA PHE A 55 1.68 -4.21 5.44
C PHE A 55 2.42 -3.36 6.46
N ALA A 56 1.70 -2.70 7.36
CA ALA A 56 2.31 -1.88 8.40
C ALA A 56 3.20 -2.73 9.32
N THR A 57 2.75 -3.92 9.71
CA THR A 57 3.54 -4.82 10.55
C THR A 57 4.83 -5.24 9.86
N TYR A 58 4.76 -5.68 8.60
CA TYR A 58 5.95 -6.08 7.87
C TYR A 58 6.92 -4.91 7.68
N ALA A 59 6.43 -3.78 7.17
CA ALA A 59 7.26 -2.62 6.88
C ALA A 59 8.03 -2.13 8.11
N ARG A 60 7.35 -2.06 9.26
CA ARG A 60 7.94 -1.61 10.52
C ARG A 60 8.83 -2.64 11.21
N ASN A 61 8.89 -3.87 10.72
CA ASN A 61 9.81 -4.92 11.18
C ASN A 61 10.89 -5.27 10.16
N SER A 62 10.85 -4.66 8.99
CA SER A 62 11.81 -4.91 7.89
C SER A 62 13.17 -4.24 8.14
N GLN A 63 14.13 -4.55 7.26
CA GLN A 63 15.42 -3.86 7.24
C GLN A 63 15.29 -2.35 6.96
N TYR A 64 14.15 -1.90 6.44
CA TYR A 64 13.85 -0.51 6.10
C TYR A 64 13.02 0.22 7.17
N LYS A 65 12.81 -0.40 8.32
CA LYS A 65 11.90 0.10 9.38
C LYS A 65 12.13 1.56 9.77
N ASP A 66 13.39 2.00 9.83
CA ASP A 66 13.75 3.35 10.24
C ASP A 66 13.35 4.41 9.20
N GLY A 67 13.12 4.00 7.96
CA GLY A 67 12.63 4.85 6.88
C GLY A 67 11.12 4.82 6.67
N VAL A 68 10.39 4.02 7.43
CA VAL A 68 8.92 3.92 7.31
C VAL A 68 8.25 4.96 8.20
N VAL A 69 7.49 5.86 7.59
CA VAL A 69 6.74 6.91 8.29
C VAL A 69 5.29 6.47 8.53
N TYR A 70 4.63 5.95 7.48
CA TYR A 70 3.23 5.55 7.57
C TYR A 70 2.85 4.61 6.41
N VAL A 71 1.90 3.72 6.69
CA VAL A 71 1.21 2.89 5.70
C VAL A 71 -0.29 2.99 5.97
N GLY A 72 -1.09 3.26 4.96
CA GLY A 72 -2.54 3.30 5.12
C GLY A 72 -3.30 3.18 3.82
N PRO A 73 -4.54 2.63 3.87
CA PRO A 73 -5.38 2.47 2.70
C PRO A 73 -5.95 3.81 2.24
N MET A 74 -6.18 3.92 0.93
CA MET A 74 -6.91 5.03 0.36
C MET A 74 -8.42 4.87 0.61
N GLY A 75 -9.11 5.95 0.93
CA GLY A 75 -10.56 5.93 1.15
C GLY A 75 -11.37 5.45 -0.05
N CYS A 76 -10.87 5.62 -1.27
CA CYS A 76 -11.48 5.10 -2.50
C CYS A 76 -11.33 3.59 -2.69
N ARG A 77 -10.55 2.92 -1.84
CA ARG A 77 -10.30 1.47 -1.87
C ARG A 77 -9.68 0.97 -3.18
N THR A 78 -8.80 1.79 -3.77
CA THR A 78 -8.04 1.40 -4.97
C THR A 78 -6.57 1.14 -4.70
N GLY A 79 -6.10 1.37 -3.48
CA GLY A 79 -4.71 1.13 -3.12
C GLY A 79 -4.32 1.68 -1.75
N PHE A 80 -3.02 1.87 -1.59
CA PHE A 80 -2.40 2.28 -0.34
C PHE A 80 -1.45 3.45 -0.56
N TYR A 81 -1.27 4.25 0.49
CA TYR A 81 -0.12 5.15 0.60
C TYR A 81 0.94 4.56 1.51
N LEU A 82 2.17 4.58 1.03
CA LEU A 82 3.38 4.32 1.82
C LEU A 82 4.17 5.63 1.90
N LEU A 83 4.44 6.09 3.11
CA LEU A 83 5.27 7.26 3.35
C LEU A 83 6.62 6.83 3.88
N THR A 84 7.69 7.31 3.24
CA THR A 84 9.06 6.95 3.60
C THR A 84 9.94 8.18 3.79
N ARG A 85 11.02 7.99 4.54
CA ARG A 85 12.07 8.98 4.75
C ARG A 85 13.43 8.30 4.67
N GLY A 86 14.37 8.90 3.94
CA GLY A 86 15.73 8.39 3.86
C GLY A 86 15.91 7.11 3.05
N LEU A 87 14.87 6.66 2.33
CA LEU A 87 14.95 5.54 1.41
C LEU A 87 15.03 6.04 -0.03
N THR A 88 15.87 5.38 -0.83
CA THR A 88 15.87 5.61 -2.29
C THR A 88 14.59 5.05 -2.92
N PRO A 89 14.21 5.51 -4.12
CA PRO A 89 13.10 4.91 -4.86
C PRO A 89 13.22 3.39 -5.04
N ALA A 90 14.43 2.89 -5.32
CA ALA A 90 14.69 1.46 -5.44
C ALA A 90 14.46 0.71 -4.12
N GLU A 91 14.84 1.31 -2.99
CA GLU A 91 14.60 0.74 -1.65
C GLU A 91 13.12 0.74 -1.29
N ALA A 92 12.40 1.81 -1.60
CA ALA A 92 10.95 1.89 -1.39
C ALA A 92 10.20 0.85 -2.23
N LEU A 93 10.60 0.64 -3.49
CA LEU A 93 10.05 -0.41 -4.35
C LEU A 93 10.35 -1.79 -3.77
N ARG A 94 11.58 -2.05 -3.35
CA ARG A 94 11.96 -3.34 -2.75
C ARG A 94 11.16 -3.63 -1.48
N LEU A 95 11.02 -2.64 -0.60
CA LEU A 95 10.19 -2.77 0.59
C LEU A 95 8.74 -3.13 0.23
N THR A 96 8.18 -2.48 -0.80
CA THR A 96 6.83 -2.75 -1.27
C THR A 96 6.70 -4.17 -1.81
N VAL A 97 7.63 -4.61 -2.67
CA VAL A 97 7.64 -5.98 -3.22
C VAL A 97 7.73 -7.02 -2.09
N GLU A 98 8.65 -6.84 -1.16
CA GLU A 98 8.82 -7.74 -0.03
C GLU A 98 7.58 -7.79 0.86
N SER A 99 6.94 -6.64 1.10
CA SER A 99 5.70 -6.55 1.87
C SER A 99 4.56 -7.29 1.20
N PHE A 100 4.38 -7.12 -0.11
CA PHE A 100 3.33 -7.81 -0.86
C PHE A 100 3.58 -9.31 -0.95
N ARG A 101 4.83 -9.73 -1.06
CA ARG A 101 5.20 -11.16 -0.99
C ARG A 101 4.86 -11.75 0.36
N PHE A 102 5.17 -11.05 1.43
CA PHE A 102 4.79 -11.43 2.79
C PHE A 102 3.29 -11.55 2.95
N MET A 103 2.52 -10.57 2.50
CA MET A 103 1.06 -10.56 2.61
C MET A 103 0.41 -11.69 1.80
N ALA A 104 0.87 -11.95 0.59
CA ALA A 104 0.37 -13.02 -0.26
C ALA A 104 0.58 -14.42 0.35
N ALA A 105 1.66 -14.61 1.10
CA ALA A 105 2.05 -15.87 1.72
C ALA A 105 1.66 -15.98 3.19
N PHE A 106 1.03 -14.95 3.77
CA PHE A 106 0.78 -14.90 5.22
C PHE A 106 -0.12 -16.05 5.68
N GLU A 107 0.27 -16.68 6.78
CA GLU A 107 -0.50 -17.69 7.48
C GLU A 107 -0.57 -17.34 8.97
N GLY A 108 -1.70 -17.59 9.60
CA GLY A 108 -1.91 -17.37 11.03
C GLY A 108 -2.86 -16.20 11.32
N ASP A 109 -2.83 -15.74 12.56
CA ASP A 109 -3.69 -14.66 13.02
C ASP A 109 -3.18 -13.30 12.53
N VAL A 110 -4.10 -12.45 12.07
CA VAL A 110 -3.76 -11.10 11.63
C VAL A 110 -3.24 -10.29 12.82
N PRO A 111 -2.05 -9.71 12.73
CA PRO A 111 -1.50 -8.90 13.81
C PRO A 111 -2.42 -7.73 14.18
N GLY A 112 -2.58 -7.48 15.48
CA GLY A 112 -3.37 -6.37 15.96
C GLY A 112 -4.89 -6.52 15.78
N ALA A 113 -5.39 -7.68 15.38
CA ALA A 113 -6.82 -7.93 15.16
C ALA A 113 -7.52 -8.36 16.47
N SER A 114 -7.42 -7.53 17.49
CA SER A 114 -8.08 -7.73 18.78
C SER A 114 -8.79 -6.46 19.23
N GLU A 115 -9.76 -6.61 20.11
CA GLU A 115 -10.55 -5.49 20.65
C GLU A 115 -9.67 -4.43 21.33
N VAL A 116 -8.60 -4.86 21.96
CA VAL A 116 -7.66 -3.95 22.66
C VAL A 116 -6.79 -3.16 21.67
N GLU A 117 -6.45 -3.77 20.54
CA GLU A 117 -5.46 -3.22 19.61
C GLU A 117 -6.06 -2.45 18.42
N CYS A 118 -7.33 -2.71 18.10
CA CYS A 118 -7.96 -2.19 16.89
C CYS A 118 -9.39 -1.71 17.15
N GLY A 119 -9.75 -0.57 16.58
CA GLY A 119 -11.07 0.01 16.74
C GLY A 119 -12.20 -0.73 16.02
N ASN A 120 -11.87 -1.63 15.08
CA ASN A 120 -12.83 -2.44 14.33
C ASN A 120 -12.22 -3.80 13.97
N TYR A 121 -11.79 -4.55 14.97
CA TYR A 121 -10.99 -5.77 14.78
C TYR A 121 -11.73 -6.92 14.09
N ARG A 122 -13.06 -6.86 13.99
CA ARG A 122 -13.88 -7.88 13.33
C ARG A 122 -13.99 -7.68 11.80
N ASP A 123 -13.68 -6.49 11.31
CA ASP A 123 -13.71 -6.20 9.86
C ASP A 123 -12.37 -6.62 9.20
N MET A 124 -12.13 -7.91 9.22
CA MET A 124 -10.94 -8.53 8.62
C MET A 124 -11.36 -9.62 7.64
N ASP A 125 -10.58 -9.76 6.57
CA ASP A 125 -10.77 -10.81 5.56
C ASP A 125 -9.39 -11.24 5.02
N LEU A 126 -8.76 -12.18 5.72
CA LEU A 126 -7.43 -12.64 5.34
C LEU A 126 -7.39 -13.32 3.97
N PRO A 127 -8.33 -14.23 3.62
CA PRO A 127 -8.30 -14.82 2.28
C PRO A 127 -8.39 -13.80 1.15
N ALA A 128 -9.27 -12.80 1.27
CA ALA A 128 -9.39 -11.73 0.27
C ALA A 128 -8.12 -10.87 0.22
N ALA A 129 -7.56 -10.51 1.37
CA ALA A 129 -6.31 -9.74 1.44
C ALA A 129 -5.16 -10.47 0.76
N LYS A 130 -4.99 -11.76 1.02
CA LYS A 130 -3.97 -12.60 0.38
C LYS A 130 -4.14 -12.65 -1.14
N ALA A 131 -5.37 -12.82 -1.61
CA ALA A 131 -5.68 -12.84 -3.04
C ALA A 131 -5.34 -11.51 -3.73
N GLU A 132 -5.67 -10.38 -3.09
CA GLU A 132 -5.37 -9.04 -3.61
C GLU A 132 -3.85 -8.78 -3.64
N ALA A 133 -3.13 -9.17 -2.60
CA ALA A 133 -1.67 -9.05 -2.57
C ALA A 133 -1.02 -9.91 -3.67
N ALA A 134 -1.47 -11.15 -3.83
CA ALA A 134 -0.98 -12.06 -4.87
C ALA A 134 -1.25 -11.52 -6.28
N ALA A 135 -2.41 -10.89 -6.51
CA ALA A 135 -2.75 -10.29 -7.79
C ALA A 135 -1.89 -9.08 -8.15
N MET A 136 -1.44 -8.32 -7.15
CA MET A 136 -0.60 -7.13 -7.36
C MET A 136 0.89 -7.46 -7.49
N LEU A 137 1.35 -8.53 -6.85
CA LEU A 137 2.77 -8.86 -6.72
C LEU A 137 3.52 -8.95 -8.06
N PRO A 138 3.01 -9.66 -9.10
CA PRO A 138 3.72 -9.74 -10.39
C PRO A 138 3.95 -8.39 -11.05
N LEU A 139 2.99 -7.47 -10.93
CA LEU A 139 3.13 -6.11 -11.45
C LEU A 139 4.25 -5.36 -10.73
N LEU A 140 4.26 -5.41 -9.41
CA LEU A 140 5.32 -4.76 -8.60
C LEU A 140 6.71 -5.34 -8.89
N GLU A 141 6.80 -6.66 -9.06
CA GLU A 141 8.07 -7.33 -9.37
C GLU A 141 8.62 -6.94 -10.75
N ALA A 142 7.76 -6.54 -11.68
CA ALA A 142 8.16 -6.09 -13.01
C ALA A 142 8.60 -4.63 -13.08
N LEU A 143 8.33 -3.83 -12.04
CA LEU A 143 8.72 -2.42 -11.99
C LEU A 143 10.21 -2.25 -11.66
N THR A 144 10.78 -1.16 -12.18
CA THR A 144 12.08 -0.65 -11.78
C THR A 144 11.92 0.74 -11.14
N ALA A 145 12.99 1.24 -10.51
CA ALA A 145 12.95 2.58 -9.92
C ALA A 145 12.61 3.69 -10.94
N ASP A 146 12.93 3.49 -12.22
CA ASP A 146 12.64 4.45 -13.27
C ASP A 146 11.16 4.50 -13.68
N ASP A 147 10.36 3.50 -13.28
CA ASP A 147 8.93 3.41 -13.59
C ASP A 147 8.04 4.14 -12.57
N LEU A 148 8.60 4.62 -11.45
CA LEU A 148 7.85 5.08 -10.27
C LEU A 148 7.40 6.56 -10.38
N HIS A 149 6.76 6.92 -11.48
CA HIS A 149 6.22 8.27 -11.71
C HIS A 149 4.93 8.18 -12.53
N TYR A 150 4.08 9.17 -12.36
CA TYR A 150 2.86 9.30 -13.16
C TYR A 150 3.15 9.57 -14.63
#